data_1f696c0783aa67bc8f1d63ef759e32b3
#
_entry.id   1f696c0783aa67bc8f1d63ef759e32b3
#
_cell.length_a   1.000
_cell.length_b   1.000
_cell.length_c   1.000
_cell.angle_alpha   90.00
_cell.angle_beta   90.00
_cell.angle_gamma   90.00
#
_symmetry.space_group_name_H-M   'P 1'
#
loop_
_entity.id
_entity.type
_entity.pdbx_description
1 polymer ?
#
loop_
_entity_poly.entity_id
_entity_poly.type
_entity_poly.pdbx_seq_one_letter_code
_entity_poly.pdbx_strand_id
1 'polypeptide(L)'
;MPVEGISHITLVVRDLERTAQLLKDVLDAQEVYSSGDETFSIAREKFFLIGGVWVAIMEGPALSERTYNHVAFKIPEEEFERYKARLEKAGVEIRQGRSRILGEGQSLYFYDYDNHLFELHTGTLEERLKTYRQERERVQG
;
A
#
# COMPACT_ATOMS: atom_id res chain seq x y z
N MET A 1 -5.76 -13.66 22.69
CA MET A 1 -6.43 -12.80 21.70
C MET A 1 -6.96 -13.64 20.55
N PRO A 2 -8.26 -13.55 20.25
CA PRO A 2 -8.82 -14.38 19.16
C PRO A 2 -8.34 -13.96 17.76
N VAL A 3 -8.05 -12.67 17.53
CA VAL A 3 -7.49 -12.20 16.27
C VAL A 3 -5.96 -12.11 16.41
N GLU A 4 -5.24 -12.81 15.53
CA GLU A 4 -3.77 -12.91 15.62
C GLU A 4 -3.06 -11.90 14.72
N GLY A 5 -3.80 -11.12 13.95
CA GLY A 5 -3.25 -10.14 13.03
C GLY A 5 -3.93 -10.21 11.67
N ILE A 6 -3.34 -9.56 10.69
CA ILE A 6 -3.84 -9.63 9.31
C ILE A 6 -3.34 -10.92 8.68
N SER A 7 -4.27 -11.73 8.14
CA SER A 7 -3.91 -12.92 7.37
C SER A 7 -3.43 -12.50 5.98
N HIS A 8 -4.29 -11.83 5.24
CA HIS A 8 -3.98 -11.37 3.88
C HIS A 8 -4.91 -10.25 3.46
N ILE A 9 -4.54 -9.60 2.36
CA ILE A 9 -5.32 -8.53 1.73
C ILE A 9 -5.61 -8.99 0.31
N THR A 10 -6.87 -8.89 -0.12
CA THR A 10 -7.27 -9.24 -1.49
C THR A 10 -7.74 -8.01 -2.24
N LEU A 11 -7.20 -7.81 -3.44
CA LEU A 11 -7.56 -6.72 -4.33
C LEU A 11 -8.09 -7.32 -5.63
N VAL A 12 -9.22 -6.82 -6.10
CA VAL A 12 -9.78 -7.25 -7.39
C VAL A 12 -9.27 -6.31 -8.47
N VAL A 13 -8.65 -6.86 -9.51
CA VAL A 13 -8.01 -6.10 -10.57
C VAL A 13 -8.41 -6.66 -11.95
N ARG A 14 -8.42 -5.80 -12.96
CA ARG A 14 -8.83 -6.20 -14.31
C ARG A 14 -7.75 -6.98 -15.05
N ASP A 15 -6.49 -6.67 -14.78
CA ASP A 15 -5.35 -7.25 -15.50
C ASP A 15 -4.30 -7.71 -14.50
N LEU A 16 -4.26 -9.03 -14.25
CA LEU A 16 -3.35 -9.64 -13.28
C LEU A 16 -1.88 -9.35 -13.60
N GLU A 17 -1.50 -9.47 -14.88
CA GLU A 17 -0.10 -9.31 -15.28
C GLU A 17 0.37 -7.86 -15.11
N ARG A 18 -0.46 -6.92 -15.49
CA ARG A 18 -0.15 -5.50 -15.38
C ARG A 18 -0.03 -5.08 -13.91
N THR A 19 -0.95 -5.52 -13.08
CA THR A 19 -0.89 -5.22 -11.64
C THR A 19 0.28 -5.93 -10.99
N ALA A 20 0.55 -7.18 -11.36
CA ALA A 20 1.71 -7.90 -10.84
C ALA A 20 3.00 -7.14 -11.12
N GLN A 21 3.17 -6.61 -12.33
CA GLN A 21 4.36 -5.85 -12.69
C GLN A 21 4.48 -4.57 -11.85
N LEU A 22 3.37 -3.87 -11.66
CA LEU A 22 3.36 -2.67 -10.82
C LEU A 22 3.80 -2.98 -9.38
N LEU A 23 3.24 -4.02 -8.79
CA LEU A 23 3.58 -4.42 -7.42
C LEU A 23 5.07 -4.78 -7.28
N LYS A 24 5.60 -5.48 -8.28
CA LYS A 24 7.04 -5.85 -8.30
C LYS A 24 7.92 -4.62 -8.43
N ASP A 25 7.59 -3.72 -9.34
CA ASP A 25 8.41 -2.55 -9.64
C ASP A 25 8.39 -1.52 -8.51
N VAL A 26 7.25 -1.35 -7.85
CA VAL A 26 7.05 -0.28 -6.87
C VAL A 26 7.19 -0.76 -5.42
N LEU A 27 6.68 -1.95 -5.11
CA LEU A 27 6.59 -2.42 -3.73
C LEU A 27 7.52 -3.60 -3.42
N ASP A 28 8.43 -3.93 -4.33
CA ASP A 28 9.33 -5.09 -4.16
C ASP A 28 8.54 -6.38 -3.90
N ALA A 29 7.37 -6.51 -4.50
CA ALA A 29 6.53 -7.68 -4.31
C ALA A 29 7.20 -8.95 -4.85
N GLN A 30 7.15 -10.00 -4.06
CA GLN A 30 7.63 -11.31 -4.45
C GLN A 30 6.44 -12.18 -4.81
N GLU A 31 6.31 -12.57 -6.07
CA GLU A 31 5.23 -13.46 -6.51
C GLU A 31 5.52 -14.87 -6.00
N VAL A 32 4.58 -15.43 -5.26
CA VAL A 32 4.73 -16.76 -4.65
C VAL A 32 3.75 -17.78 -5.20
N TYR A 33 2.73 -17.32 -5.93
CA TYR A 33 1.73 -18.22 -6.53
C TYR A 33 1.02 -17.54 -7.69
N SER A 34 0.69 -18.32 -8.72
CA SER A 34 -0.16 -17.92 -9.83
C SER A 34 -1.05 -19.10 -10.20
N SER A 35 -2.36 -18.87 -10.33
CA SER A 35 -3.29 -19.91 -10.75
C SER A 35 -3.17 -20.22 -12.24
N GLY A 36 -2.49 -19.37 -13.01
CA GLY A 36 -2.43 -19.50 -14.45
C GLY A 36 -3.82 -19.36 -15.06
N ASP A 37 -4.21 -20.32 -15.90
CA ASP A 37 -5.54 -20.32 -16.50
C ASP A 37 -6.58 -21.06 -15.66
N GLU A 38 -6.19 -21.61 -14.51
CA GLU A 38 -7.08 -22.36 -13.65
C GLU A 38 -7.72 -21.47 -12.60
N THR A 39 -8.85 -21.92 -12.06
CA THR A 39 -9.57 -21.21 -11.01
C THR A 39 -9.85 -22.19 -9.86
N PHE A 40 -9.16 -21.99 -8.74
CA PHE A 40 -9.35 -22.79 -7.52
C PHE A 40 -10.18 -22.06 -6.46
N SER A 41 -10.49 -20.79 -6.72
CA SER A 41 -11.28 -19.94 -5.86
C SER A 41 -12.45 -19.37 -6.70
N ILE A 42 -12.64 -18.06 -6.67
CA ILE A 42 -13.71 -17.39 -7.42
C ILE A 42 -13.24 -17.05 -8.85
N ALA A 43 -11.97 -16.72 -9.01
CA ALA A 43 -11.40 -16.26 -10.27
C ALA A 43 -9.91 -16.59 -10.31
N ARG A 44 -9.28 -16.30 -11.45
CA ARG A 44 -7.81 -16.42 -11.55
C ARG A 44 -7.19 -15.42 -10.58
N GLU A 45 -6.05 -15.81 -10.00
CA GLU A 45 -5.41 -15.01 -8.96
C GLU A 45 -3.90 -15.20 -8.92
N LYS A 46 -3.22 -14.26 -8.26
CA LYS A 46 -1.80 -14.33 -7.93
C LYS A 46 -1.61 -13.94 -6.47
N PHE A 47 -0.63 -14.54 -5.82
CA PHE A 47 -0.26 -14.19 -4.45
C PHE A 47 1.14 -13.61 -4.41
N PHE A 48 1.30 -12.60 -3.57
CA PHE A 48 2.57 -11.90 -3.35
C PHE A 48 2.89 -11.82 -1.87
N LEU A 49 4.18 -11.72 -1.57
CA LEU A 49 4.64 -11.25 -0.28
C LEU A 49 5.17 -9.82 -0.48
N ILE A 50 4.63 -8.90 0.29
CA ILE A 50 5.05 -7.49 0.30
C ILE A 50 5.35 -7.14 1.75
N GLY A 51 6.63 -6.93 2.07
CA GLY A 51 7.03 -6.67 3.45
C GLY A 51 6.55 -7.75 4.42
N GLY A 52 6.51 -9.01 3.97
CA GLY A 52 6.04 -10.14 4.76
C GLY A 52 4.52 -10.29 4.83
N VAL A 53 3.76 -9.39 4.20
CA VAL A 53 2.29 -9.47 4.17
C VAL A 53 1.85 -10.21 2.91
N TRP A 54 0.97 -11.19 3.09
CA TRP A 54 0.35 -11.88 1.97
C TRP A 54 -0.68 -10.99 1.30
N VAL A 55 -0.42 -10.61 0.05
CA VAL A 55 -1.34 -9.80 -0.77
C VAL A 55 -1.76 -10.63 -1.97
N ALA A 56 -3.07 -10.79 -2.13
CA ALA A 56 -3.65 -11.50 -3.27
C ALA A 56 -4.25 -10.50 -4.25
N ILE A 57 -4.06 -10.73 -5.54
CA ILE A 57 -4.81 -10.03 -6.58
C ILE A 57 -5.67 -11.05 -7.31
N MET A 58 -6.92 -10.69 -7.57
CA MET A 58 -7.92 -11.56 -8.17
C MET A 58 -8.52 -10.85 -9.37
N GLU A 59 -8.71 -11.57 -10.47
CA GLU A 59 -9.25 -11.00 -11.70
C GLU A 59 -10.73 -10.64 -11.53
N GLY A 60 -11.07 -9.40 -11.87
CA GLY A 60 -12.44 -8.91 -11.81
C GLY A 60 -12.49 -7.42 -12.14
N PRO A 61 -13.66 -6.79 -11.97
CA PRO A 61 -13.82 -5.38 -12.31
C PRO A 61 -13.07 -4.45 -11.36
N ALA A 62 -12.63 -3.31 -11.89
CA ALA A 62 -12.02 -2.25 -11.09
C ALA A 62 -13.06 -1.67 -10.12
N LEU A 63 -12.59 -1.03 -9.06
CA LEU A 63 -13.47 -0.21 -8.22
C LEU A 63 -14.03 0.93 -9.07
N SER A 64 -15.34 1.20 -8.93
CA SER A 64 -16.01 2.23 -9.71
C SER A 64 -15.67 3.65 -9.25
N GLU A 65 -15.20 3.77 -8.02
CA GLU A 65 -14.90 5.07 -7.41
C GLU A 65 -13.57 5.05 -6.69
N ARG A 66 -12.94 6.21 -6.61
CA ARG A 66 -11.78 6.44 -5.76
C ARG A 66 -12.26 6.92 -4.39
N THR A 67 -11.71 6.37 -3.34
CA THR A 67 -11.99 6.78 -1.96
C THR A 67 -10.68 7.02 -1.23
N TYR A 68 -10.76 7.47 0.01
CA TYR A 68 -9.56 7.61 0.84
C TYR A 68 -9.21 6.31 1.58
N ASN A 69 -10.00 5.26 1.44
CA ASN A 69 -9.65 3.95 2.00
C ASN A 69 -8.35 3.48 1.35
N HIS A 70 -7.38 3.14 2.16
CA HIS A 70 -6.05 2.82 1.64
C HIS A 70 -5.32 1.80 2.49
N VAL A 71 -4.33 1.18 1.88
CA VAL A 71 -3.40 0.29 2.55
C VAL A 71 -2.04 0.99 2.59
N ALA A 72 -1.47 1.11 3.78
CA ALA A 72 -0.17 1.74 3.97
C ALA A 72 0.89 0.68 4.27
N PHE A 73 1.99 0.75 3.54
CA PHE A 73 3.17 -0.07 3.81
C PHE A 73 4.24 0.81 4.43
N LYS A 74 4.94 0.27 5.42
CA LYS A 74 6.02 0.97 6.10
C LYS A 74 7.31 0.88 5.27
N ILE A 75 7.95 2.01 5.06
CA ILE A 75 9.28 2.05 4.44
C ILE A 75 10.24 2.79 5.37
N PRO A 76 11.57 2.51 5.29
CA PRO A 76 12.56 3.29 6.02
C PRO A 76 12.58 4.74 5.52
N GLU A 77 12.81 5.68 6.42
CA GLU A 77 12.88 7.10 6.08
C GLU A 77 13.93 7.38 5.01
N GLU A 78 15.09 6.74 5.10
CA GLU A 78 16.19 6.91 4.17
C GLU A 78 15.90 6.38 2.76
N GLU A 79 14.82 5.59 2.60
CA GLU A 79 14.41 5.04 1.31
C GLU A 79 13.30 5.87 0.62
N PHE A 80 12.82 6.92 1.27
CA PHE A 80 11.68 7.70 0.76
C PHE A 80 11.88 8.20 -0.68
N GLU A 81 13.02 8.84 -0.95
CA GLU A 81 13.29 9.39 -2.29
C GLU A 81 13.44 8.28 -3.33
N ARG A 82 13.97 7.13 -2.93
CA ARG A 82 14.12 5.98 -3.83
C ARG A 82 12.75 5.43 -4.26
N TYR A 83 11.83 5.31 -3.32
CA TYR A 83 10.47 4.86 -3.65
C TYR A 83 9.71 5.89 -4.47
N LYS A 84 9.92 7.17 -4.19
CA LYS A 84 9.32 8.24 -5.00
C LYS A 84 9.79 8.14 -6.45
N ALA A 85 11.07 7.91 -6.67
CA ALA A 85 11.63 7.74 -8.01
C ALA A 85 11.04 6.51 -8.73
N ARG A 86 10.81 5.42 -8.00
CA ARG A 86 10.18 4.21 -8.55
C ARG A 86 8.76 4.48 -9.00
N LEU A 87 7.99 5.23 -8.21
CA LEU A 87 6.63 5.61 -8.56
C LEU A 87 6.61 6.49 -9.81
N GLU A 88 7.49 7.46 -9.89
CA GLU A 88 7.61 8.35 -11.05
C GLU A 88 7.97 7.55 -12.30
N LYS A 89 8.92 6.62 -12.19
CA LYS A 89 9.32 5.75 -13.30
C LYS A 89 8.20 4.85 -13.76
N ALA A 90 7.38 4.36 -12.83
CA ALA A 90 6.23 3.52 -13.16
C ALA A 90 5.09 4.30 -13.81
N GLY A 91 5.14 5.62 -13.76
CA GLY A 91 4.14 6.48 -14.37
C GLY A 91 2.80 6.51 -13.65
N VAL A 92 2.75 6.08 -12.40
CA VAL A 92 1.51 6.13 -11.63
C VAL A 92 1.27 7.54 -11.09
N GLU A 93 0.00 7.87 -10.87
CA GLU A 93 -0.38 9.15 -10.29
C GLU A 93 0.00 9.19 -8.82
N ILE A 94 0.92 10.08 -8.47
CA ILE A 94 1.32 10.31 -7.09
C ILE A 94 0.42 11.41 -6.53
N ARG A 95 -0.31 11.08 -5.44
CA ARG A 95 -1.15 12.04 -4.76
C ARG A 95 -0.37 12.70 -3.65
N GLN A 96 -0.49 14.02 -3.53
CA GLN A 96 0.10 14.75 -2.43
C GLN A 96 -0.61 14.36 -1.14
N GLY A 97 0.16 13.98 -0.12
CA GLY A 97 -0.39 13.67 1.18
C GLY A 97 -0.91 14.90 1.90
N ARG A 98 -1.63 14.68 2.98
CA ARG A 98 -2.05 15.77 3.86
C ARG A 98 -0.84 16.44 4.52
N SER A 99 -1.03 17.65 4.99
CA SER A 99 0.00 18.32 5.79
C SER A 99 0.30 17.49 7.03
N ARG A 100 1.59 17.38 7.35
CA ARG A 100 2.07 16.61 8.49
C ARG A 100 2.68 17.54 9.52
N ILE A 101 2.48 17.22 10.79
CA ILE A 101 3.22 17.89 11.86
C ILE A 101 4.59 17.22 11.99
N LEU A 102 5.56 17.97 12.49
CA LEU A 102 6.92 17.46 12.64
C LEU A 102 6.92 16.20 13.52
N GLY A 103 7.57 15.14 13.07
CA GLY A 103 7.67 13.88 13.78
C GLY A 103 6.63 12.83 13.34
N GLU A 104 5.67 13.19 12.50
CA GLU A 104 4.66 12.24 11.98
C GLU A 104 5.20 11.28 10.91
N GLY A 105 6.34 11.61 10.30
CA GLY A 105 6.89 10.88 9.18
C GLY A 105 6.39 11.44 7.86
N GLN A 106 6.79 10.78 6.76
CA GLN A 106 6.48 11.19 5.39
C GLN A 106 5.64 10.11 4.71
N SER A 107 4.83 10.53 3.75
CA SER A 107 3.96 9.62 3.02
C SER A 107 3.97 9.89 1.52
N LEU A 108 3.85 8.83 0.74
CA LEU A 108 3.60 8.87 -0.69
C LEU A 108 2.30 8.10 -0.91
N TYR A 109 1.34 8.72 -1.60
CA TYR A 109 0.08 8.09 -1.96
C TYR A 109 0.04 7.89 -3.46
N PHE A 110 -0.46 6.73 -3.90
CA PHE A 110 -0.66 6.47 -5.33
C PHE A 110 -1.81 5.50 -5.54
N TYR A 111 -2.44 5.59 -6.71
CA TYR A 111 -3.47 4.64 -7.12
C TYR A 111 -2.88 3.59 -8.05
N ASP A 112 -3.40 2.37 -7.94
CA ASP A 112 -3.13 1.36 -8.96
C ASP A 112 -4.07 1.60 -10.16
N TYR A 113 -4.12 0.64 -11.10
CA TYR A 113 -4.93 0.76 -12.31
C TYR A 113 -6.43 0.52 -12.05
N ASP A 114 -6.80 0.11 -10.85
CA ASP A 114 -8.15 -0.31 -10.48
C ASP A 114 -8.73 0.50 -9.33
N ASN A 115 -8.17 1.69 -9.10
CA ASN A 115 -8.62 2.67 -8.11
C ASN A 115 -8.37 2.29 -6.65
N HIS A 116 -7.47 1.33 -6.40
CA HIS A 116 -7.01 1.06 -5.04
C HIS A 116 -5.96 2.10 -4.65
N LEU A 117 -6.11 2.67 -3.47
CA LEU A 117 -5.17 3.66 -2.96
C LEU A 117 -4.14 2.98 -2.04
N PHE A 118 -2.88 3.24 -2.32
CA PHE A 118 -1.76 2.76 -1.50
C PHE A 118 -1.02 3.95 -0.90
N GLU A 119 -0.45 3.71 0.26
CA GLU A 119 0.43 4.66 0.90
C GLU A 119 1.75 3.98 1.24
N LEU A 120 2.86 4.70 1.06
CA LEU A 120 4.16 4.33 1.61
C LEU A 120 4.45 5.33 2.72
N HIS A 121 4.68 4.84 3.92
CA HIS A 121 4.80 5.68 5.11
C HIS A 121 6.06 5.37 5.90
N THR A 122 6.78 6.41 6.34
CA THR A 122 8.05 6.24 7.05
C THR A 122 7.90 6.19 8.57
N GLY A 123 6.80 6.66 9.12
CA GLY A 123 6.59 6.71 10.57
C GLY A 123 6.01 5.43 11.16
N THR A 124 5.89 5.42 12.47
CA THR A 124 5.27 4.33 13.24
C THR A 124 4.09 4.86 14.04
N LEU A 125 3.24 3.96 14.50
CA LEU A 125 2.14 4.33 15.40
C LEU A 125 2.67 4.99 16.66
N GLU A 126 3.72 4.41 17.24
CA GLU A 126 4.33 4.95 18.46
C GLU A 126 4.81 6.39 18.30
N GLU A 127 5.53 6.65 17.19
CA GLU A 127 6.00 8.00 16.89
C GLU A 127 4.85 8.97 16.69
N ARG A 128 3.80 8.53 16.01
CA ARG A 128 2.62 9.36 15.75
C ARG A 128 1.89 9.71 17.05
N LEU A 129 1.68 8.73 17.91
CA LEU A 129 1.02 8.96 19.20
C LEU A 129 1.82 9.92 20.09
N LYS A 130 3.15 9.78 20.09
CA LYS A 130 4.04 10.68 20.80
C LYS A 130 3.92 12.10 20.25
N THR A 131 3.96 12.24 18.94
CA THR A 131 3.87 13.52 18.24
C THR A 131 2.53 14.22 18.51
N TYR A 132 1.41 13.48 18.45
CA TYR A 132 0.09 14.04 18.70
C TYR A 132 -0.08 14.45 20.16
N ARG A 133 0.49 13.71 21.09
CA ARG A 133 0.48 14.06 22.51
C ARG A 133 1.25 15.35 22.74
N GLN A 134 2.42 15.50 22.18
CA GLN A 134 3.23 16.70 22.27
C GLN A 134 2.52 17.90 21.65
N GLU A 135 1.88 17.71 20.49
CA GLU A 135 1.14 18.77 19.82
C GLU A 135 -0.06 19.22 20.65
N ARG A 136 -0.77 18.29 21.28
CA ARG A 136 -1.88 18.63 22.18
C ARG A 136 -1.41 19.46 23.38
N GLU A 137 -0.29 19.06 24.00
CA GLU A 137 0.31 19.79 25.10
C GLU A 137 0.72 21.20 24.68
N ARG A 138 1.32 21.33 23.50
CA ARG A 138 1.74 22.62 22.96
C ARG A 138 0.54 23.56 22.76
N VAL A 139 -0.56 23.04 22.24
CA VAL A 139 -1.77 23.83 21.98
C VAL A 139 -2.50 24.22 23.27
N GLN A 140 -2.49 23.32 24.28
CA GLN A 140 -3.16 23.54 25.57
C GLN A 140 -2.30 24.35 26.55
N GLY A 141 -0.99 24.29 26.37
CA GLY A 141 -0.05 25.02 27.18
C GLY A 141 0.07 26.46 26.75
#